data_325f66dfef5f46098edab90e1ee379de
#
_entry.id   325f66dfef5f46098edab90e1ee379de
#
_cell.length_a   1.000
_cell.length_b   1.000
_cell.length_c   1.000
_cell.angle_alpha   90.00
_cell.angle_beta   90.00
_cell.angle_gamma   90.00
#
_symmetry.space_group_name_H-M   'P 1'
#
loop_
_entity.id
_entity.type
_entity.pdbx_description
1 polymer ?
#
loop_
_entity_poly.entity_id
_entity_poly.type
_entity_poly.pdbx_seq_one_letter_code
_entity_poly.pdbx_strand_id
1 'polypeptide(L)'
;MNNNKRAIVGALCVLALLALASPGPATAADEDANLKVPRFVSLHSDKVNLRTGPGRQYPIEWVLTKKDMPVEIVAQFEHWRRIQTSDGTKGWVQEHMVAGKRTVIVNSGDVHPVYQLPDPASPVVARAAPGVVARLLECRGTLCRVEADNISGWMQRTDIWGVLPDETVP
;
A
#
# COMPACT_ATOMS: atom_id res chain seq x y z
N MET A 1 6.70 -78.56 49.20
CA MET A 1 7.88 -77.67 49.40
C MET A 1 7.84 -76.62 48.31
N ASN A 2 7.66 -75.37 48.73
CA ASN A 2 7.30 -74.26 47.95
C ASN A 2 8.48 -73.63 47.16
N ASN A 3 8.28 -73.32 45.93
CA ASN A 3 9.13 -72.40 45.24
C ASN A 3 8.33 -71.32 44.45
N ASN A 4 8.18 -70.19 45.06
CA ASN A 4 7.67 -68.99 44.46
C ASN A 4 8.70 -68.38 43.48
N LYS A 5 8.36 -68.28 42.20
CA LYS A 5 9.09 -67.49 41.26
C LYS A 5 8.25 -66.25 40.95
N ARG A 6 8.72 -65.07 41.42
CA ARG A 6 8.15 -63.76 41.08
C ARG A 6 8.71 -63.34 39.72
N ALA A 7 7.81 -63.13 38.75
CA ALA A 7 8.11 -62.52 37.48
C ALA A 7 8.00 -61.02 37.62
N ILE A 8 9.09 -60.31 37.27
CA ILE A 8 9.14 -58.84 37.19
C ILE A 8 8.76 -58.45 35.78
N VAL A 9 7.62 -57.78 35.63
CA VAL A 9 7.17 -57.19 34.37
C VAL A 9 7.79 -55.82 34.27
N GLY A 10 8.75 -55.67 33.37
CA GLY A 10 9.34 -54.35 33.03
C GLY A 10 8.43 -53.55 32.08
N ALA A 11 7.94 -52.45 32.57
CA ALA A 11 7.20 -51.50 31.74
C ALA A 11 8.18 -50.65 30.93
N LEU A 12 8.17 -50.79 29.59
CA LEU A 12 8.84 -49.90 28.67
C LEU A 12 7.96 -48.64 28.48
N CYS A 13 8.41 -47.51 29.04
CA CYS A 13 7.87 -46.19 28.69
C CYS A 13 8.46 -45.74 27.34
N VAL A 14 7.64 -45.75 26.28
CA VAL A 14 7.96 -45.11 24.99
C VAL A 14 7.60 -43.65 25.10
N LEU A 15 8.62 -42.78 25.24
CA LEU A 15 8.45 -41.33 25.12
C LEU A 15 8.32 -40.97 23.63
N ALA A 16 7.11 -40.63 23.19
CA ALA A 16 6.84 -40.04 21.89
C ALA A 16 7.20 -38.55 21.98
N LEU A 17 8.32 -38.14 21.35
CA LEU A 17 8.63 -36.72 21.08
C LEU A 17 7.68 -36.21 20.01
N LEU A 18 6.68 -35.44 20.39
CA LEU A 18 5.95 -34.56 19.45
C LEU A 18 6.87 -33.37 19.06
N ALA A 19 7.39 -33.41 17.87
CA ALA A 19 8.04 -32.26 17.26
C ALA A 19 6.98 -31.20 16.93
N LEU A 20 6.92 -30.13 17.72
CA LEU A 20 6.15 -28.91 17.40
C LEU A 20 6.84 -28.21 16.20
N ALA A 21 6.30 -28.44 15.01
CA ALA A 21 6.67 -27.64 13.83
C ALA A 21 6.12 -26.22 14.03
N SER A 22 6.99 -25.26 14.33
CA SER A 22 6.65 -23.85 14.35
C SER A 22 6.35 -23.40 12.91
N PRO A 23 5.18 -22.78 12.62
CA PRO A 23 4.97 -22.14 11.32
C PRO A 23 5.98 -21.00 11.19
N GLY A 24 6.82 -21.07 10.15
CA GLY A 24 7.74 -19.99 9.80
C GLY A 24 6.96 -18.71 9.46
N PRO A 25 7.58 -17.53 9.63
CA PRO A 25 6.93 -16.28 9.27
C PRO A 25 6.61 -16.28 7.78
N ALA A 26 5.31 -16.20 7.46
CA ALA A 26 4.85 -15.94 6.10
C ALA A 26 5.43 -14.60 5.65
N THR A 27 6.22 -14.60 4.59
CA THR A 27 6.86 -13.40 4.06
C THR A 27 5.79 -12.50 3.46
N ALA A 28 5.72 -11.24 3.90
CA ALA A 28 4.79 -10.20 3.44
C ALA A 28 4.86 -9.89 1.92
N ALA A 29 5.80 -10.50 1.21
CA ALA A 29 5.97 -10.35 -0.25
C ALA A 29 4.89 -11.05 -1.08
N ASP A 30 4.25 -12.10 -0.54
CA ASP A 30 3.23 -12.87 -1.29
C ASP A 30 1.83 -12.23 -1.22
N GLU A 31 1.56 -11.38 -0.24
CA GLU A 31 0.25 -10.73 -0.11
C GLU A 31 0.04 -9.62 -1.13
N ASP A 32 1.09 -8.88 -1.51
CA ASP A 32 0.98 -7.78 -2.49
C ASP A 32 0.76 -8.30 -3.94
N ALA A 33 1.21 -9.51 -4.25
CA ALA A 33 1.03 -10.13 -5.57
C ALA A 33 -0.45 -10.42 -5.91
N ASN A 34 -1.31 -10.63 -4.91
CA ASN A 34 -2.72 -10.97 -5.06
C ASN A 34 -3.67 -9.77 -4.88
N LEU A 35 -3.16 -8.58 -4.61
CA LEU A 35 -4.01 -7.41 -4.45
C LEU A 35 -4.67 -7.01 -5.77
N LYS A 36 -5.98 -6.72 -5.70
CA LYS A 36 -6.80 -6.33 -6.85
C LYS A 36 -6.24 -5.07 -7.53
N VAL A 37 -6.28 -5.06 -8.87
CA VAL A 37 -6.01 -3.87 -9.69
C VAL A 37 -7.31 -3.40 -10.35
N PRO A 38 -7.50 -2.09 -10.61
CA PRO A 38 -6.58 -1.00 -10.27
C PRO A 38 -6.56 -0.69 -8.77
N ARG A 39 -5.44 -0.17 -8.27
CA ARG A 39 -5.31 0.34 -6.90
C ARG A 39 -4.27 1.44 -6.80
N PHE A 40 -4.46 2.33 -5.83
CA PHE A 40 -3.50 3.38 -5.53
C PHE A 40 -2.48 2.96 -4.47
N VAL A 41 -1.24 3.36 -4.71
CA VAL A 41 -0.08 3.21 -3.83
C VAL A 41 0.78 4.48 -3.92
N SER A 42 1.88 4.56 -3.18
CA SER A 42 2.82 5.67 -3.29
C SER A 42 4.22 5.20 -3.70
N LEU A 43 5.02 6.08 -4.29
CA LEU A 43 6.43 5.81 -4.54
C LEU A 43 7.19 5.70 -3.21
N HIS A 44 7.98 4.63 -3.06
CA HIS A 44 8.77 4.40 -1.85
C HIS A 44 10.04 5.28 -1.80
N SER A 45 10.57 5.66 -2.96
CA SER A 45 11.84 6.37 -3.11
C SER A 45 11.66 7.69 -3.86
N ASP A 46 12.59 8.59 -3.67
CA ASP A 46 12.73 9.85 -4.42
C ASP A 46 13.41 9.67 -5.80
N LYS A 47 13.79 8.43 -6.15
CA LYS A 47 14.29 8.09 -7.48
C LYS A 47 13.78 6.72 -7.90
N VAL A 48 12.81 6.71 -8.83
CA VAL A 48 12.18 5.49 -9.34
C VAL A 48 12.27 5.47 -10.86
N ASN A 49 12.93 4.45 -11.41
CA ASN A 49 13.05 4.25 -12.84
C ASN A 49 11.77 3.62 -13.40
N LEU A 50 11.13 4.32 -14.31
CA LEU A 50 9.97 3.88 -15.06
C LEU A 50 10.43 3.29 -16.40
N ARG A 51 10.14 2.01 -16.64
CA ARG A 51 10.62 1.27 -17.81
C ARG A 51 9.49 0.99 -18.80
N THR A 52 9.86 0.74 -20.05
CA THR A 52 8.90 0.40 -21.12
C THR A 52 8.30 -1.00 -20.97
N GLY A 53 8.92 -1.90 -20.20
CA GLY A 53 8.45 -3.27 -19.98
C GLY A 53 8.85 -3.86 -18.62
N PRO A 54 8.27 -5.03 -18.27
CA PRO A 54 8.46 -5.67 -16.96
C PRO A 54 9.79 -6.45 -16.92
N GLY A 55 10.90 -5.74 -16.80
CA GLY A 55 12.23 -6.34 -16.71
C GLY A 55 13.34 -5.31 -16.76
N ARG A 56 14.51 -5.66 -16.20
CA ARG A 56 15.68 -4.77 -16.20
C ARG A 56 16.29 -4.56 -17.59
N GLN A 57 16.04 -5.45 -18.51
CA GLN A 57 16.46 -5.37 -19.93
C GLN A 57 15.69 -4.31 -20.72
N TYR A 58 14.50 -3.90 -20.25
CA TYR A 58 13.74 -2.85 -20.91
C TYR A 58 14.30 -1.47 -20.60
N PRO A 59 14.34 -0.57 -21.61
CA PRO A 59 14.84 0.80 -21.41
C PRO A 59 14.10 1.56 -20.32
N ILE A 60 14.86 2.43 -19.63
CA ILE A 60 14.27 3.47 -18.76
C ILE A 60 13.76 4.58 -19.66
N GLU A 61 12.46 4.88 -19.54
CA GLU A 61 11.82 5.96 -20.29
C GLU A 61 11.74 7.25 -19.47
N TRP A 62 11.42 7.10 -18.18
CA TRP A 62 11.32 8.20 -17.23
C TRP A 62 12.00 7.87 -15.91
N VAL A 63 12.38 8.92 -15.19
CA VAL A 63 12.83 8.84 -13.79
C VAL A 63 11.91 9.70 -12.96
N LEU A 64 11.12 9.09 -12.08
CA LEU A 64 10.26 9.78 -11.15
C LEU A 64 11.09 10.17 -9.91
N THR A 65 11.02 11.44 -9.51
CA THR A 65 11.92 12.02 -8.48
C THR A 65 11.20 12.52 -7.23
N LYS A 66 9.91 12.20 -7.06
CA LYS A 66 9.13 12.65 -5.91
C LYS A 66 8.69 11.47 -5.04
N LYS A 67 9.34 11.31 -3.89
CA LYS A 67 8.91 10.34 -2.87
C LYS A 67 7.47 10.61 -2.44
N ASP A 68 6.77 9.55 -2.04
CA ASP A 68 5.37 9.57 -1.61
C ASP A 68 4.37 10.05 -2.70
N MET A 69 4.82 10.27 -3.94
CA MET A 69 3.90 10.59 -5.05
C MET A 69 2.90 9.45 -5.25
N PRO A 70 1.59 9.71 -5.29
CA PRO A 70 0.61 8.68 -5.59
C PRO A 70 0.80 8.16 -7.00
N VAL A 71 0.60 6.85 -7.19
CA VAL A 71 0.58 6.18 -8.48
C VAL A 71 -0.50 5.10 -8.46
N GLU A 72 -1.14 4.87 -9.60
CA GLU A 72 -2.12 3.81 -9.76
C GLU A 72 -1.43 2.57 -10.34
N ILE A 73 -1.51 1.41 -9.66
CA ILE A 73 -1.12 0.13 -10.24
C ILE A 73 -2.27 -0.34 -11.13
N VAL A 74 -2.01 -0.43 -12.43
CA VAL A 74 -3.00 -0.82 -13.44
C VAL A 74 -2.80 -2.25 -13.97
N ALA A 75 -1.61 -2.84 -13.76
CA ALA A 75 -1.30 -4.23 -14.08
C ALA A 75 -0.14 -4.75 -13.24
N GLN A 76 0.00 -6.07 -13.15
CA GLN A 76 1.07 -6.75 -12.44
C GLN A 76 1.65 -7.87 -13.31
N PHE A 77 2.94 -8.07 -13.23
CA PHE A 77 3.64 -9.18 -13.84
C PHE A 77 4.84 -9.58 -12.98
N GLU A 78 4.82 -10.73 -12.35
CA GLU A 78 5.84 -11.18 -11.39
C GLU A 78 6.15 -10.07 -10.35
N HIS A 79 7.42 -9.67 -10.21
CA HIS A 79 7.89 -8.60 -9.32
C HIS A 79 7.81 -7.20 -9.97
N TRP A 80 7.01 -7.02 -11.00
CA TRP A 80 6.84 -5.77 -11.71
C TRP A 80 5.41 -5.26 -11.58
N ARG A 81 5.27 -3.95 -11.42
CA ARG A 81 3.99 -3.25 -11.36
C ARG A 81 3.94 -2.23 -12.49
N ARG A 82 2.91 -2.33 -13.33
CA ARG A 82 2.64 -1.27 -14.31
C ARG A 82 1.89 -0.17 -13.60
N ILE A 83 2.52 0.99 -13.51
CA ILE A 83 1.94 2.15 -12.84
C ILE A 83 1.50 3.20 -13.86
N GLN A 84 0.55 4.05 -13.42
CA GLN A 84 0.14 5.27 -14.07
C GLN A 84 0.28 6.42 -13.08
N THR A 85 0.78 7.56 -13.52
CA THR A 85 0.87 8.83 -12.78
C THR A 85 -0.33 9.72 -13.05
N SER A 86 -0.50 10.79 -12.28
CA SER A 86 -1.64 11.73 -12.42
C SER A 86 -1.69 12.46 -13.77
N ASP A 87 -0.56 12.59 -14.45
CA ASP A 87 -0.48 13.18 -15.81
C ASP A 87 -0.70 12.13 -16.92
N GLY A 88 -1.00 10.89 -16.56
CA GLY A 88 -1.27 9.80 -17.50
C GLY A 88 -0.03 9.04 -17.99
N THR A 89 1.18 9.40 -17.57
CA THR A 89 2.41 8.67 -17.90
C THR A 89 2.33 7.24 -17.34
N LYS A 90 2.67 6.24 -18.16
CA LYS A 90 2.61 4.82 -17.80
C LYS A 90 3.95 4.15 -17.98
N GLY A 91 4.24 3.14 -17.14
CA GLY A 91 5.42 2.31 -17.30
C GLY A 91 5.54 1.29 -16.19
N TRP A 92 6.64 0.54 -16.19
CA TRP A 92 6.89 -0.56 -15.28
C TRP A 92 7.93 -0.20 -14.23
N VAL A 93 7.63 -0.48 -12.98
CA VAL A 93 8.53 -0.34 -11.82
C VAL A 93 8.64 -1.67 -11.08
N GLN A 94 9.74 -1.87 -10.35
CA GLN A 94 9.86 -3.02 -9.44
C GLN A 94 8.92 -2.83 -8.25
N GLU A 95 8.33 -3.92 -7.74
CA GLU A 95 7.34 -3.88 -6.65
C GLU A 95 7.84 -3.15 -5.39
N HIS A 96 9.10 -3.32 -5.01
CA HIS A 96 9.69 -2.65 -3.85
C HIS A 96 9.89 -1.14 -4.03
N MET A 97 9.66 -0.60 -5.24
CA MET A 97 9.68 0.84 -5.51
C MET A 97 8.37 1.54 -5.18
N VAL A 98 7.34 0.76 -4.83
CA VAL A 98 6.04 1.28 -4.37
C VAL A 98 5.74 0.78 -2.97
N ALA A 99 4.94 1.53 -2.23
CA ALA A 99 4.53 1.22 -0.86
C ALA A 99 3.02 1.38 -0.71
N GLY A 100 2.42 0.58 0.16
CA GLY A 100 0.98 0.64 0.48
C GLY A 100 0.53 1.92 1.21
N LYS A 101 1.44 2.86 1.49
CA LYS A 101 1.10 4.17 2.05
C LYS A 101 0.16 4.91 1.10
N ARG A 102 -0.96 5.37 1.64
CA ARG A 102 -1.95 6.09 0.83
C ARG A 102 -1.64 7.58 0.84
N THR A 103 -1.46 8.11 -0.36
CA THR A 103 -1.26 9.54 -0.62
C THR A 103 -2.13 9.97 -1.78
N VAL A 104 -2.37 11.27 -1.88
CA VAL A 104 -3.09 11.94 -2.96
C VAL A 104 -2.26 13.12 -3.45
N ILE A 105 -2.51 13.55 -4.67
CA ILE A 105 -1.96 14.77 -5.24
C ILE A 105 -3.12 15.70 -5.61
N VAL A 106 -2.98 16.97 -5.28
CA VAL A 106 -3.96 18.00 -5.64
C VAL A 106 -3.94 18.19 -7.16
N ASN A 107 -5.12 18.12 -7.78
CA ASN A 107 -5.29 18.21 -9.22
C ASN A 107 -4.77 19.55 -9.76
N SER A 108 -4.40 19.57 -11.05
CA SER A 108 -4.02 20.78 -11.77
C SER A 108 -5.20 21.76 -11.89
N GLY A 109 -4.90 23.06 -12.04
CA GLY A 109 -5.88 24.13 -12.15
C GLY A 109 -5.76 25.12 -11.00
N ASP A 110 -6.86 25.40 -10.34
CA ASP A 110 -6.95 26.38 -9.26
C ASP A 110 -6.46 25.85 -7.90
N VAL A 111 -6.37 26.75 -6.95
CA VAL A 111 -6.11 26.44 -5.55
C VAL A 111 -7.40 25.92 -4.90
N HIS A 112 -7.34 24.76 -4.28
CA HIS A 112 -8.50 24.07 -3.72
C HIS A 112 -8.63 24.32 -2.20
N PRO A 113 -9.87 24.50 -1.69
CA PRO A 113 -10.09 24.68 -0.25
C PRO A 113 -9.91 23.39 0.53
N VAL A 114 -9.36 23.52 1.73
CA VAL A 114 -9.29 22.46 2.74
C VAL A 114 -10.22 22.83 3.89
N TYR A 115 -11.25 22.06 4.11
CA TYR A 115 -12.32 22.32 5.08
C TYR A 115 -12.01 21.73 6.44
N GLN A 116 -12.52 22.35 7.51
CA GLN A 116 -12.34 21.88 8.89
C GLN A 116 -13.10 20.57 9.15
N LEU A 117 -14.32 20.48 8.65
CA LEU A 117 -15.23 19.35 8.84
C LEU A 117 -15.55 18.69 7.48
N PRO A 118 -16.13 17.48 7.47
CA PRO A 118 -16.57 16.82 6.23
C PRO A 118 -17.85 17.45 5.66
N ASP A 119 -17.83 18.77 5.52
CA ASP A 119 -18.91 19.59 5.01
C ASP A 119 -18.31 20.79 4.24
N PRO A 120 -18.67 20.98 2.96
CA PRO A 120 -18.20 22.14 2.18
C PRO A 120 -18.68 23.50 2.71
N ALA A 121 -19.68 23.53 3.59
CA ALA A 121 -20.13 24.75 4.27
C ALA A 121 -19.30 25.08 5.51
N SER A 122 -18.41 24.18 5.96
CA SER A 122 -17.57 24.39 7.13
C SER A 122 -16.42 25.38 6.83
N PRO A 123 -15.82 25.99 7.87
CA PRO A 123 -14.68 26.91 7.68
C PRO A 123 -13.53 26.29 6.88
N VAL A 124 -12.92 27.08 6.03
CA VAL A 124 -11.68 26.73 5.29
C VAL A 124 -10.49 26.94 6.22
N VAL A 125 -9.73 25.88 6.51
CA VAL A 125 -8.54 25.91 7.38
C VAL A 125 -7.25 26.12 6.60
N ALA A 126 -7.24 25.75 5.30
CA ALA A 126 -6.10 25.94 4.41
C ALA A 126 -6.55 25.97 2.95
N ARG A 127 -5.63 26.34 2.08
CA ARG A 127 -5.79 26.27 0.63
C ARG A 127 -4.65 25.46 0.04
N ALA A 128 -4.95 24.41 -0.69
CA ALA A 128 -3.97 23.51 -1.29
C ALA A 128 -3.70 23.89 -2.74
N ALA A 129 -2.46 24.15 -3.05
CA ALA A 129 -2.01 24.44 -4.42
C ALA A 129 -1.94 23.14 -5.25
N PRO A 130 -2.11 23.23 -6.59
CA PRO A 130 -1.91 22.12 -7.50
C PRO A 130 -0.54 21.44 -7.31
N GLY A 131 -0.50 20.11 -7.40
CA GLY A 131 0.72 19.32 -7.26
C GLY A 131 1.19 19.09 -5.81
N VAL A 132 0.50 19.63 -4.80
CA VAL A 132 0.75 19.28 -3.41
C VAL A 132 0.42 17.82 -3.18
N VAL A 133 1.34 17.07 -2.59
CA VAL A 133 1.13 15.68 -2.17
C VAL A 133 0.75 15.67 -0.71
N ALA A 134 -0.37 15.04 -0.39
CA ALA A 134 -0.87 14.90 0.97
C ALA A 134 -1.08 13.43 1.32
N ARG A 135 -0.97 13.09 2.60
CA ARG A 135 -1.36 11.79 3.12
C ARG A 135 -2.88 11.68 3.10
N LEU A 136 -3.41 10.58 2.59
CA LEU A 136 -4.83 10.26 2.65
C LEU A 136 -5.11 9.54 3.98
N LEU A 137 -6.05 10.08 4.75
CA LEU A 137 -6.40 9.54 6.07
C LEU A 137 -7.69 8.73 6.01
N GLU A 138 -8.76 9.34 5.50
CA GLU A 138 -10.09 8.72 5.37
C GLU A 138 -10.89 9.38 4.25
N CYS A 139 -11.94 8.70 3.75
CA CYS A 139 -12.90 9.29 2.83
C CYS A 139 -14.33 9.03 3.30
N ARG A 140 -15.17 10.08 3.30
CA ARG A 140 -16.61 10.04 3.63
C ARG A 140 -17.41 10.67 2.51
N GLY A 141 -18.15 9.84 1.78
CA GLY A 141 -18.90 10.30 0.61
C GLY A 141 -17.98 10.99 -0.42
N THR A 142 -18.26 12.25 -0.71
CA THR A 142 -17.52 13.05 -1.70
C THR A 142 -16.29 13.77 -1.14
N LEU A 143 -16.03 13.66 0.16
CA LEU A 143 -14.92 14.35 0.85
C LEU A 143 -13.92 13.34 1.38
N CYS A 144 -12.63 13.67 1.26
CA CYS A 144 -11.52 12.92 1.82
C CYS A 144 -10.72 13.79 2.78
N ARG A 145 -10.37 13.24 3.94
CA ARG A 145 -9.48 13.87 4.89
C ARG A 145 -8.04 13.64 4.49
N VAL A 146 -7.32 14.72 4.36
CA VAL A 146 -5.91 14.73 3.94
C VAL A 146 -5.05 15.45 4.96
N GLU A 147 -3.75 15.16 4.94
CA GLU A 147 -2.76 15.79 5.81
C GLU A 147 -1.48 16.11 5.01
N ALA A 148 -1.04 17.35 5.09
CA ALA A 148 0.23 17.82 4.57
C ALA A 148 0.81 18.89 5.50
N ASP A 149 2.12 18.87 5.75
CA ASP A 149 2.85 19.86 6.56
C ASP A 149 2.19 20.15 7.92
N ASN A 150 1.71 19.09 8.62
CA ASN A 150 0.99 19.13 9.88
C ASN A 150 -0.39 19.84 9.84
N ILE A 151 -0.89 20.16 8.65
CA ILE A 151 -2.24 20.68 8.45
C ILE A 151 -3.11 19.51 7.97
N SER A 152 -4.19 19.22 8.68
CA SER A 152 -5.18 18.22 8.25
C SER A 152 -6.54 18.87 8.05
N GLY A 153 -7.28 18.36 7.06
CA GLY A 153 -8.63 18.83 6.77
C GLY A 153 -9.24 18.03 5.63
N TRP A 154 -10.43 18.45 5.21
CA TRP A 154 -11.24 17.76 4.22
C TRP A 154 -11.19 18.46 2.87
N MET A 155 -11.00 17.68 1.80
CA MET A 155 -11.03 18.16 0.41
C MET A 155 -12.06 17.38 -0.38
N GLN A 156 -12.59 17.98 -1.43
CA GLN A 156 -13.44 17.28 -2.38
C GLN A 156 -12.63 16.17 -3.06
N ARG A 157 -13.23 14.99 -3.22
CA ARG A 157 -12.62 13.87 -3.92
C ARG A 157 -12.25 14.21 -5.37
N THR A 158 -13.01 15.09 -6.00
CA THR A 158 -12.79 15.60 -7.35
C THR A 158 -11.57 16.50 -7.47
N ASP A 159 -11.10 17.09 -6.37
CA ASP A 159 -9.97 18.01 -6.34
C ASP A 159 -8.63 17.31 -6.17
N ILE A 160 -8.66 16.00 -5.94
CA ILE A 160 -7.48 15.17 -5.66
C ILE A 160 -7.44 13.94 -6.57
N TRP A 161 -6.24 13.49 -6.90
CA TRP A 161 -5.98 12.22 -7.56
C TRP A 161 -5.20 11.29 -6.61
N GLY A 162 -5.54 10.01 -6.59
CA GLY A 162 -4.93 9.02 -5.68
C GLY A 162 -5.97 8.21 -4.90
N VAL A 163 -7.26 8.35 -5.25
CA VAL A 163 -8.37 7.60 -4.65
C VAL A 163 -9.38 7.23 -5.75
N LEU A 164 -9.86 5.99 -5.74
CA LEU A 164 -10.90 5.54 -6.68
C LEU A 164 -12.25 6.19 -6.35
N PRO A 165 -13.15 6.39 -7.34
CA PRO A 165 -14.44 7.08 -7.14
C PRO A 165 -15.27 6.53 -5.98
N ASP A 166 -15.36 5.21 -5.87
CA ASP A 166 -16.19 4.51 -4.87
C ASP A 166 -15.35 3.84 -3.77
N GLU A 167 -14.07 4.20 -3.65
CA GLU A 167 -13.19 3.60 -2.67
C GLU A 167 -13.54 4.07 -1.26
N THR A 168 -13.73 3.11 -0.36
CA THR A 168 -13.83 3.38 1.08
C THR A 168 -12.42 3.36 1.68
N VAL A 169 -12.01 4.48 2.23
CA VAL A 169 -10.76 4.61 2.99
C VAL A 169 -11.15 4.86 4.44
N PRO A 170 -10.89 3.88 5.32
CA PRO A 170 -11.29 3.96 6.74
C PRO A 170 -10.43 4.93 7.53
#